data_ab57c50c5683d96af8b53b10a476a86d
#
_entry.id   ab57c50c5683d96af8b53b10a476a86d
#
_cell.length_a   1.000
_cell.length_b   1.000
_cell.length_c   1.000
_cell.angle_alpha   90.00
_cell.angle_beta   90.00
_cell.angle_gamma   90.00
#
_symmetry.space_group_name_H-M   'P 1'
#
loop_
_entity.id
_entity.type
_entity.pdbx_description
1 polymer ?
#
loop_
_entity_poly.entity_id
_entity_poly.type
_entity_poly.pdbx_seq_one_letter_code
_entity_poly.pdbx_strand_id
1 'polypeptide(L)'
;TVLVREPASDYYTYVRQLGRDYTLRNYGPVKVRPSDKKDHYVKRCVAVAGDTLEIRNGQVYVNSVAQEVWPGVQNSYRVVTDGQRINPKNLDRLGVNVRELWFHPELPGYPEFPLTTGMLEKIKGYSNVVSVEQNIDSYPPDFPDSDMTIFPFSSDFRWTRDNFGPLWIPEK
;
A
#
# COMPACT_ATOMS: atom_id res chain seq x y z
N THR A 1 17.55 11.22 8.53
CA THR A 1 16.09 11.05 8.71
C THR A 1 15.56 12.29 9.36
N VAL A 2 14.54 12.87 8.76
CA VAL A 2 13.89 14.08 9.19
C VAL A 2 12.60 13.70 9.88
N LEU A 3 12.39 14.16 11.11
CA LEU A 3 11.14 13.95 11.84
C LEU A 3 10.43 15.30 12.00
N VAL A 4 9.18 15.32 11.69
CA VAL A 4 8.26 16.42 11.92
C VAL A 4 7.33 16.09 13.08
N ARG A 5 6.59 17.08 13.57
CA ARG A 5 5.63 16.88 14.68
C ARG A 5 4.51 15.92 14.32
N GLU A 6 4.09 15.95 13.05
CA GLU A 6 3.14 15.04 12.46
C GLU A 6 3.87 13.90 11.73
N PRO A 7 3.19 12.81 11.36
CA PRO A 7 3.77 11.74 10.56
C PRO A 7 4.50 12.28 9.33
N ALA A 8 5.69 11.77 9.05
CA ALA A 8 6.54 12.28 7.96
C ALA A 8 5.86 12.17 6.58
N SER A 9 4.99 11.19 6.39
CA SER A 9 4.16 11.04 5.20
C SER A 9 3.24 12.23 4.97
N ASP A 10 2.58 12.70 6.03
CA ASP A 10 1.65 13.82 5.95
C ASP A 10 2.37 15.12 5.68
N TYR A 11 3.53 15.34 6.31
CA TYR A 11 4.33 16.53 6.07
C TYR A 11 4.77 16.65 4.61
N TYR A 12 5.19 15.54 4.01
CA TYR A 12 5.58 15.53 2.61
C TYR A 12 4.39 15.83 1.67
N THR A 13 3.23 15.26 1.95
CA THR A 13 1.98 15.54 1.24
C THR A 13 1.61 17.03 1.37
N TYR A 14 1.68 17.60 2.58
CA TYR A 14 1.41 19.02 2.80
C TYR A 14 2.38 19.93 2.03
N VAL A 15 3.67 19.58 1.98
CA VAL A 15 4.65 20.37 1.20
C VAL A 15 4.30 20.35 -0.28
N ARG A 16 3.83 19.22 -0.81
CA ARG A 16 3.43 19.13 -2.23
C ARG A 16 2.14 19.90 -2.53
N GLN A 17 1.14 19.77 -1.67
CA GLN A 17 -0.19 20.36 -1.89
C GLN A 17 -0.25 21.84 -1.53
N LEU A 18 0.39 22.26 -0.45
CA LEU A 18 0.25 23.58 0.14
C LEU A 18 1.50 24.46 -0.03
N GLY A 19 2.60 23.88 -0.50
CA GLY A 19 3.89 24.54 -0.61
C GLY A 19 4.69 24.53 0.70
N ARG A 20 6.01 24.64 0.55
CA ARG A 20 6.97 24.53 1.65
C ARG A 20 6.79 25.60 2.71
N ASP A 21 6.62 26.86 2.29
CA ASP A 21 6.55 27.99 3.21
C ASP A 21 5.30 27.96 4.08
N TYR A 22 4.17 27.59 3.48
CA TYR A 22 2.92 27.38 4.22
C TYR A 22 3.06 26.25 5.23
N THR A 23 3.61 25.13 4.80
CA THR A 23 3.78 23.94 5.63
C THR A 23 4.71 24.23 6.81
N LEU A 24 5.85 24.88 6.60
CA LEU A 24 6.78 25.25 7.67
C LEU A 24 6.16 26.21 8.70
N ARG A 25 5.35 27.17 8.25
CA ARG A 25 4.68 28.12 9.15
C ARG A 25 3.62 27.46 10.02
N ASN A 26 2.85 26.54 9.48
CA ASN A 26 1.70 25.96 10.18
C ASN A 26 2.05 24.69 10.97
N TYR A 27 2.97 23.87 10.48
CA TYR A 27 3.36 22.61 11.10
C TYR A 27 4.72 22.64 11.79
N GLY A 28 5.44 23.76 11.65
CA GLY A 28 6.72 24.00 12.30
C GLY A 28 7.93 23.44 11.56
N PRO A 29 9.14 23.68 12.10
CA PRO A 29 10.38 23.26 11.45
C PRO A 29 10.59 21.75 11.55
N VAL A 30 11.20 21.23 10.52
CA VAL A 30 11.68 19.85 10.48
C VAL A 30 12.81 19.65 11.51
N LYS A 31 12.68 18.68 12.40
CA LYS A 31 13.70 18.34 13.41
C LYS A 31 14.52 17.13 12.95
N VAL A 32 15.84 17.27 12.96
CA VAL A 32 16.77 16.16 12.76
C VAL A 32 17.06 15.53 14.12
N ARG A 33 16.83 14.22 14.26
CA ARG A 33 17.19 13.48 15.47
C ARG A 33 18.50 12.72 15.26
N PRO A 34 19.34 12.58 16.32
CA PRO A 34 20.50 11.68 16.30
C PRO A 34 20.08 10.23 15.99
N SER A 35 21.03 9.42 15.52
CA SER A 35 20.72 8.04 15.09
C SER A 35 20.13 7.18 16.18
N ASP A 36 20.55 7.36 17.44
CA ASP A 36 20.08 6.65 18.63
C ASP A 36 18.64 7.01 19.04
N LYS A 37 18.12 8.14 18.52
CA LYS A 37 16.74 8.62 18.76
C LYS A 37 15.84 8.50 17.55
N LYS A 38 16.24 7.72 16.53
CA LYS A 38 15.44 7.42 15.35
C LYS A 38 14.77 6.07 15.49
N ASP A 39 13.54 5.95 15.01
CA ASP A 39 12.89 4.66 14.89
C ASP A 39 13.62 3.82 13.84
N HIS A 40 13.89 2.56 14.17
CA HIS A 40 14.55 1.62 13.28
C HIS A 40 13.51 0.76 12.60
N TYR A 41 13.33 0.96 11.30
CA TYR A 41 12.42 0.16 10.49
C TYR A 41 13.17 -0.96 9.80
N VAL A 42 12.68 -2.18 9.96
CA VAL A 42 13.16 -3.34 9.20
C VAL A 42 12.20 -3.55 8.03
N LYS A 43 12.72 -3.55 6.81
CA LYS A 43 11.99 -3.83 5.57
C LYS A 43 12.76 -4.86 4.76
N ARG A 44 12.04 -5.71 4.03
CA ARG A 44 12.65 -6.65 3.11
C ARG A 44 13.33 -5.89 1.96
N CYS A 45 14.59 -6.23 1.66
CA CYS A 45 15.24 -5.78 0.44
C CYS A 45 14.70 -6.62 -0.72
N VAL A 46 14.09 -5.99 -1.70
CA VAL A 46 13.48 -6.67 -2.85
C VAL A 46 14.28 -6.51 -4.13
N ALA A 47 15.17 -5.51 -4.22
CA ALA A 47 16.08 -5.27 -5.33
C ALA A 47 17.36 -4.60 -4.83
N VAL A 48 18.46 -4.77 -5.51
CA VAL A 48 19.78 -4.19 -5.17
C VAL A 48 20.27 -3.28 -6.31
N ALA A 49 21.37 -2.56 -6.07
CA ALA A 49 21.99 -1.71 -7.09
C ALA A 49 22.27 -2.48 -8.39
N GLY A 50 21.93 -1.88 -9.53
CA GLY A 50 21.99 -2.49 -10.85
C GLY A 50 20.73 -3.24 -11.30
N ASP A 51 19.84 -3.58 -10.37
CA ASP A 51 18.59 -4.25 -10.71
C ASP A 51 17.56 -3.29 -11.32
N THR A 52 16.62 -3.86 -12.08
CA THR A 52 15.39 -3.20 -12.51
C THR A 52 14.20 -3.79 -11.75
N LEU A 53 13.56 -2.97 -10.94
CA LEU A 53 12.39 -3.33 -10.14
C LEU A 53 11.10 -2.98 -10.89
N GLU A 54 10.15 -3.89 -10.90
CA GLU A 54 8.80 -3.66 -11.42
C GLU A 54 7.77 -4.41 -10.57
N ILE A 55 6.57 -3.83 -10.43
CA ILE A 55 5.41 -4.48 -9.82
C ILE A 55 4.29 -4.47 -10.86
N ARG A 56 3.71 -5.64 -11.13
CA ARG A 56 2.57 -5.82 -12.03
C ARG A 56 1.44 -6.53 -11.28
N ASN A 57 0.34 -5.84 -11.08
CA ASN A 57 -0.82 -6.36 -10.33
C ASN A 57 -0.44 -6.95 -8.96
N GLY A 58 0.44 -6.26 -8.23
CA GLY A 58 0.91 -6.68 -6.91
C GLY A 58 2.02 -7.73 -6.93
N GLN A 59 2.38 -8.30 -8.09
CA GLN A 59 3.49 -9.23 -8.24
C GLN A 59 4.80 -8.49 -8.51
N VAL A 60 5.82 -8.76 -7.69
CA VAL A 60 7.17 -8.18 -7.84
C VAL A 60 7.97 -8.91 -8.90
N TYR A 61 8.64 -8.15 -9.76
CA TYR A 61 9.60 -8.61 -10.74
C TYR A 61 10.94 -7.90 -10.52
N VAL A 62 12.03 -8.66 -10.61
CA VAL A 62 13.40 -8.14 -10.62
C VAL A 62 14.07 -8.61 -11.90
N ASN A 63 14.59 -7.68 -12.70
CA ASN A 63 15.17 -7.96 -14.01
C ASN A 63 14.22 -8.78 -14.91
N SER A 64 12.92 -8.42 -14.88
CA SER A 64 11.82 -9.09 -15.60
C SER A 64 11.51 -10.53 -15.12
N VAL A 65 12.12 -11.01 -14.04
CA VAL A 65 11.85 -12.31 -13.45
C VAL A 65 10.90 -12.15 -12.27
N ALA A 66 9.76 -12.86 -12.30
CA ALA A 66 8.82 -12.86 -11.19
C ALA A 66 9.46 -13.42 -9.92
N GLN A 67 9.34 -12.67 -8.83
CA GLN A 67 9.85 -13.09 -7.54
C GLN A 67 8.86 -14.01 -6.84
N GLU A 68 9.37 -14.93 -6.02
CA GLU A 68 8.53 -15.81 -5.21
C GLU A 68 7.65 -14.99 -4.27
N VAL A 69 6.36 -15.35 -4.21
CA VAL A 69 5.42 -14.75 -3.25
C VAL A 69 5.59 -15.44 -1.91
N TRP A 70 6.09 -14.72 -0.93
CA TRP A 70 6.28 -15.25 0.41
C TRP A 70 4.93 -15.50 1.10
N PRO A 71 4.79 -16.57 1.90
CA PRO A 71 3.51 -16.95 2.51
C PRO A 71 2.83 -15.87 3.37
N GLY A 72 3.62 -14.94 3.92
CA GLY A 72 3.12 -13.84 4.75
C GLY A 72 2.76 -12.56 3.98
N VAL A 73 2.94 -12.52 2.66
CA VAL A 73 2.54 -11.35 1.85
C VAL A 73 1.02 -11.27 1.82
N GLN A 74 0.50 -10.09 2.15
CA GLN A 74 -0.92 -9.77 2.11
C GLN A 74 -1.19 -8.81 0.96
N ASN A 75 -2.18 -9.14 0.14
CA ASN A 75 -2.76 -8.24 -0.84
C ASN A 75 -4.17 -7.86 -0.40
N SER A 76 -4.68 -6.74 -0.92
CA SER A 76 -6.04 -6.29 -0.63
C SER A 76 -7.04 -7.02 -1.54
N TYR A 77 -8.12 -7.54 -0.96
CA TYR A 77 -9.17 -8.22 -1.68
C TYR A 77 -10.55 -7.68 -1.30
N ARG A 78 -11.40 -7.51 -2.29
CA ARG A 78 -12.83 -7.28 -2.11
C ARG A 78 -13.53 -8.63 -2.05
N VAL A 79 -14.27 -8.86 -0.96
CA VAL A 79 -15.04 -10.08 -0.75
C VAL A 79 -16.52 -9.75 -0.84
N VAL A 80 -17.20 -10.37 -1.80
CA VAL A 80 -18.65 -10.23 -2.01
C VAL A 80 -19.33 -11.43 -1.39
N THR A 81 -20.36 -11.17 -0.59
CA THR A 81 -21.17 -12.21 0.06
C THR A 81 -22.61 -12.20 -0.46
N ASP A 82 -23.36 -13.22 -0.17
CA ASP A 82 -24.79 -13.39 -0.50
C ASP A 82 -25.73 -12.46 0.28
N GLY A 83 -25.18 -11.45 0.97
CA GLY A 83 -25.89 -10.54 1.87
C GLY A 83 -25.71 -10.92 3.35
N GLN A 84 -25.19 -12.11 3.65
CA GLN A 84 -24.85 -12.51 5.00
C GLN A 84 -23.39 -12.13 5.31
N ARG A 85 -23.17 -11.51 6.47
CA ARG A 85 -21.81 -11.16 6.91
C ARG A 85 -21.00 -12.41 7.23
N ILE A 86 -19.71 -12.37 6.93
CA ILE A 86 -18.79 -13.40 7.41
C ILE A 86 -18.73 -13.32 8.93
N ASN A 87 -18.85 -14.47 9.59
CA ASN A 87 -18.80 -14.52 11.05
C ASN A 87 -17.45 -13.97 11.56
N PRO A 88 -17.46 -12.94 12.44
CA PRO A 88 -16.24 -12.34 12.98
C PRO A 88 -15.29 -13.36 13.63
N LYS A 89 -15.81 -14.41 14.26
CA LYS A 89 -15.00 -15.49 14.82
C LYS A 89 -14.21 -16.27 13.74
N ASN A 90 -14.76 -16.37 12.55
CA ASN A 90 -14.05 -17.02 11.43
C ASN A 90 -12.94 -16.12 10.89
N LEU A 91 -13.16 -14.81 10.83
CA LEU A 91 -12.13 -13.84 10.46
C LEU A 91 -11.00 -13.83 11.49
N ASP A 92 -11.34 -13.83 12.77
CA ASP A 92 -10.38 -13.87 13.87
C ASP A 92 -9.50 -15.14 13.82
N ARG A 93 -10.12 -16.33 13.54
CA ARG A 93 -9.37 -17.58 13.33
C ARG A 93 -8.45 -17.57 12.11
N LEU A 94 -8.76 -16.75 11.12
CA LEU A 94 -7.90 -16.53 9.96
C LEU A 94 -6.76 -15.55 10.27
N GLY A 95 -6.81 -14.82 11.39
CA GLY A 95 -5.89 -13.76 11.73
C GLY A 95 -6.22 -12.42 11.04
N VAL A 96 -7.43 -12.26 10.53
CA VAL A 96 -7.91 -11.00 9.97
C VAL A 96 -8.43 -10.12 11.11
N ASN A 97 -7.76 -9.01 11.36
CA ASN A 97 -8.23 -8.04 12.35
C ASN A 97 -9.41 -7.24 11.80
N VAL A 98 -10.60 -7.53 12.33
CA VAL A 98 -11.85 -6.88 11.88
C VAL A 98 -11.81 -5.35 12.08
N ARG A 99 -11.00 -4.85 13.01
CA ARG A 99 -10.86 -3.40 13.27
C ARG A 99 -9.99 -2.69 12.23
N GLU A 100 -9.21 -3.43 11.45
CA GLU A 100 -8.34 -2.93 10.39
C GLU A 100 -8.97 -3.06 9.01
N LEU A 101 -10.20 -3.58 8.92
CA LEU A 101 -10.91 -3.65 7.66
C LEU A 101 -11.26 -2.25 7.17
N TRP A 102 -10.80 -1.93 5.98
CA TRP A 102 -11.12 -0.67 5.34
C TRP A 102 -12.39 -0.82 4.49
N PHE A 103 -13.28 0.16 4.60
CA PHE A 103 -14.53 0.21 3.84
C PHE A 103 -14.42 1.28 2.77
N HIS A 104 -14.56 0.89 1.51
CA HIS A 104 -14.51 1.83 0.40
C HIS A 104 -15.72 2.77 0.48
N PRO A 105 -15.52 4.12 0.44
CA PRO A 105 -16.63 5.09 0.57
C PRO A 105 -17.74 4.91 -0.47
N GLU A 106 -17.35 4.53 -1.70
CA GLU A 106 -18.28 4.37 -2.84
C GLU A 106 -18.93 2.99 -2.92
N LEU A 107 -18.48 2.03 -2.11
CA LEU A 107 -18.97 0.66 -2.06
C LEU A 107 -19.26 0.26 -0.60
N PRO A 108 -20.20 0.95 0.06
CA PRO A 108 -20.54 0.64 1.45
C PRO A 108 -21.07 -0.79 1.56
N GLY A 109 -20.49 -1.56 2.48
CA GLY A 109 -20.87 -2.95 2.70
C GLY A 109 -19.88 -4.01 2.18
N TYR A 110 -18.89 -3.58 1.40
CA TYR A 110 -17.82 -4.47 0.91
C TYR A 110 -16.47 -4.04 1.49
N PRO A 111 -16.08 -4.56 2.66
CA PRO A 111 -14.78 -4.24 3.22
C PRO A 111 -13.65 -4.83 2.39
N GLU A 112 -12.52 -4.13 2.39
CA GLU A 112 -11.28 -4.67 1.87
C GLU A 112 -10.59 -5.53 2.93
N PHE A 113 -10.20 -6.72 2.50
CA PHE A 113 -9.55 -7.70 3.37
C PHE A 113 -8.07 -7.82 2.99
N PRO A 114 -7.14 -7.58 3.94
CA PRO A 114 -5.74 -7.92 3.75
C PRO A 114 -5.56 -9.44 3.91
N LEU A 115 -5.41 -10.17 2.81
CA LEU A 115 -5.36 -11.62 2.82
C LEU A 115 -4.02 -12.13 2.25
N THR A 116 -3.45 -13.12 2.93
CA THR A 116 -2.41 -13.97 2.34
C THR A 116 -3.04 -15.01 1.40
N THR A 117 -2.23 -15.65 0.57
CA THR A 117 -2.71 -16.73 -0.31
C THR A 117 -3.45 -17.83 0.47
N GLY A 118 -2.93 -18.23 1.64
CA GLY A 118 -3.59 -19.25 2.46
C GLY A 118 -4.91 -18.80 3.09
N MET A 119 -5.05 -17.51 3.42
CA MET A 119 -6.32 -16.94 3.90
C MET A 119 -7.33 -16.84 2.78
N LEU A 120 -6.89 -16.44 1.58
CA LEU A 120 -7.71 -16.33 0.38
C LEU A 120 -8.42 -17.65 0.05
N GLU A 121 -7.69 -18.76 0.04
CA GLU A 121 -8.27 -20.06 -0.24
C GLU A 121 -9.33 -20.49 0.80
N LYS A 122 -9.09 -20.16 2.07
CA LYS A 122 -10.07 -20.44 3.13
C LYS A 122 -11.33 -19.58 3.01
N ILE A 123 -11.19 -18.29 2.71
CA ILE A 123 -12.33 -17.38 2.53
C ILE A 123 -13.19 -17.80 1.33
N LYS A 124 -12.58 -18.18 0.21
CA LYS A 124 -13.30 -18.71 -0.96
C LYS A 124 -14.14 -19.96 -0.63
N GLY A 125 -13.75 -20.71 0.38
CA GLY A 125 -14.49 -21.90 0.85
C GLY A 125 -15.70 -21.61 1.74
N TYR A 126 -15.96 -20.35 2.12
CA TYR A 126 -17.13 -20.05 2.95
C TYR A 126 -18.40 -20.02 2.10
N SER A 127 -19.46 -20.69 2.58
CA SER A 127 -20.72 -20.87 1.86
C SER A 127 -21.45 -19.59 1.49
N ASN A 128 -21.22 -18.51 2.25
CA ASN A 128 -21.82 -17.19 2.03
C ASN A 128 -20.94 -16.25 1.20
N VAL A 129 -19.78 -16.71 0.71
CA VAL A 129 -18.91 -15.93 -0.16
C VAL A 129 -19.24 -16.25 -1.63
N VAL A 130 -19.60 -15.21 -2.39
CA VAL A 130 -19.98 -15.31 -3.80
C VAL A 130 -18.77 -15.11 -4.70
N SER A 131 -17.97 -14.07 -4.44
CA SER A 131 -16.73 -13.81 -5.17
C SER A 131 -15.67 -13.16 -4.30
N VAL A 132 -14.41 -13.35 -4.70
CA VAL A 132 -13.26 -12.67 -4.10
C VAL A 132 -12.38 -12.15 -5.23
N GLU A 133 -12.21 -10.86 -5.27
CA GLU A 133 -11.44 -10.16 -6.30
C GLU A 133 -10.30 -9.39 -5.66
N GLN A 134 -9.10 -9.45 -6.26
CA GLN A 134 -7.99 -8.63 -5.80
C GLN A 134 -8.29 -7.16 -6.12
N ASN A 135 -8.10 -6.30 -5.12
CA ASN A 135 -8.19 -4.86 -5.31
C ASN A 135 -6.84 -4.36 -5.80
N ILE A 136 -6.80 -3.92 -7.05
CA ILE A 136 -5.60 -3.38 -7.69
C ILE A 136 -5.72 -1.86 -7.76
N ASP A 137 -4.78 -1.16 -7.16
CA ASP A 137 -4.74 0.29 -7.18
C ASP A 137 -4.58 0.83 -8.61
N SER A 138 -5.41 1.83 -8.95
CA SER A 138 -5.30 2.58 -10.19
C SER A 138 -5.67 4.04 -9.97
N TYR A 139 -5.03 4.94 -10.72
CA TYR A 139 -5.43 6.35 -10.74
C TYR A 139 -6.43 6.60 -11.88
N PRO A 140 -7.48 7.40 -11.65
CA PRO A 140 -8.33 7.92 -12.72
C PRO A 140 -7.51 8.66 -13.80
N PRO A 141 -7.99 8.76 -15.06
CA PRO A 141 -7.24 9.40 -16.15
C PRO A 141 -6.79 10.83 -15.87
N ASP A 142 -7.58 11.59 -15.16
CA ASP A 142 -7.42 13.00 -14.81
C ASP A 142 -6.96 13.24 -13.36
N PHE A 143 -6.41 12.21 -12.71
CA PHE A 143 -5.91 12.34 -11.34
C PHE A 143 -4.71 13.29 -11.29
N PRO A 144 -4.76 14.37 -10.48
CA PRO A 144 -3.73 15.39 -10.47
C PRO A 144 -2.43 14.91 -9.83
N ASP A 145 -1.29 15.38 -10.34
CA ASP A 145 0.05 15.05 -9.82
C ASP A 145 0.20 15.39 -8.34
N SER A 146 -0.43 16.49 -7.88
CA SER A 146 -0.38 16.91 -6.47
C SER A 146 -0.88 15.85 -5.50
N ASP A 147 -1.81 15.00 -5.96
CA ASP A 147 -2.48 14.01 -5.12
C ASP A 147 -1.86 12.62 -5.26
N MET A 148 -0.92 12.44 -6.19
CA MET A 148 -0.18 11.19 -6.33
C MET A 148 0.72 10.94 -5.11
N THR A 149 0.59 9.77 -4.50
CA THR A 149 1.31 9.39 -3.28
C THR A 149 2.51 8.49 -3.54
N ILE A 150 2.61 7.93 -4.75
CA ILE A 150 3.68 7.01 -5.15
C ILE A 150 4.74 7.76 -5.98
N PHE A 151 6.02 7.51 -5.66
CA PHE A 151 7.15 8.00 -6.47
C PHE A 151 7.00 7.58 -7.95
N PRO A 152 7.33 8.42 -8.94
CA PRO A 152 7.93 9.75 -8.83
C PRO A 152 6.91 10.91 -8.71
N PHE A 153 5.68 10.63 -8.34
CA PHE A 153 4.62 11.62 -8.11
C PHE A 153 4.25 12.40 -9.38
N SER A 154 4.22 11.74 -10.51
CA SER A 154 3.93 12.32 -11.82
C SER A 154 2.94 11.47 -12.59
N SER A 155 1.97 12.12 -13.23
CA SER A 155 0.97 11.51 -14.11
C SER A 155 1.58 10.82 -15.33
N ASP A 156 2.78 11.20 -15.73
CA ASP A 156 3.48 10.56 -16.85
C ASP A 156 3.75 9.07 -16.62
N PHE A 157 3.99 8.68 -15.37
CA PHE A 157 4.27 7.29 -15.00
C PHE A 157 3.05 6.54 -14.52
N ARG A 158 2.11 7.21 -13.86
CA ARG A 158 0.89 6.64 -13.28
C ARG A 158 1.12 5.41 -12.40
N TRP A 159 2.28 5.36 -11.73
CA TRP A 159 2.65 4.25 -10.87
C TRP A 159 1.81 4.23 -9.59
N THR A 160 1.35 3.04 -9.23
CA THR A 160 0.57 2.75 -8.00
C THR A 160 1.34 1.75 -7.13
N ARG A 161 0.78 1.36 -5.98
CA ARG A 161 1.34 0.28 -5.16
C ARG A 161 1.41 -1.04 -5.92
N ASP A 162 0.42 -1.30 -6.75
CA ASP A 162 0.22 -2.60 -7.40
C ASP A 162 0.75 -2.63 -8.83
N ASN A 163 0.98 -1.45 -9.42
CA ASN A 163 1.57 -1.30 -10.74
C ASN A 163 2.64 -0.21 -10.72
N PHE A 164 3.89 -0.62 -10.59
CA PHE A 164 5.03 0.25 -10.36
C PHE A 164 6.22 -0.12 -11.26
N GLY A 165 6.92 0.86 -11.75
CA GLY A 165 8.12 0.65 -12.55
C GLY A 165 7.84 0.58 -14.05
N PRO A 166 8.86 0.17 -14.83
CA PRO A 166 10.17 -0.29 -14.37
C PRO A 166 11.02 0.83 -13.76
N LEU A 167 11.65 0.54 -12.64
CA LEU A 167 12.58 1.43 -11.95
C LEU A 167 13.97 0.79 -11.89
N TRP A 168 14.96 1.39 -12.55
CA TRP A 168 16.35 0.97 -12.40
C TRP A 168 16.91 1.50 -11.07
N ILE A 169 17.55 0.60 -10.31
CA ILE A 169 18.17 0.94 -9.02
C ILE A 169 19.61 1.38 -9.31
N PRO A 170 19.98 2.64 -9.03
CA PRO A 170 21.31 3.17 -9.38
C PRO A 170 22.44 2.41 -8.70
N GLU A 171 23.51 2.16 -9.44
CA GLU A 171 24.81 1.79 -8.91
C GLU A 171 25.51 3.03 -8.33
N LYS A 172 26.39 2.83 -7.35
CA LYS A 172 27.21 3.90 -6.81
C LYS A 172 28.32 4.28 -7.75
#